data_efd8a8fe76249415d48cf70041022eb4
#
_entry.id   efd8a8fe76249415d48cf70041022eb4
#
_cell.length_a   1.000
_cell.length_b   1.000
_cell.length_c   1.000
_cell.angle_alpha   90.00
_cell.angle_beta   90.00
_cell.angle_gamma   90.00
#
_symmetry.space_group_name_H-M   'P 1'
#
loop_
_entity.id
_entity.type
_entity.pdbx_description
1 polymer ?
#
loop_
_entity_poly.entity_id
_entity_poly.type
_entity_poly.pdbx_seq_one_letter_code
_entity_poly.pdbx_strand_id
1 'polypeptide(L)'
;MHETKRKILALSRSRNLGDMSLQQIGDAVGIKNPSGVSYHLSQLYASGHLRKGGSGVVTALDDRGDAISLNSIPILGAANCGPASLYAEDVVEGFLQVSAKLVHPGKKLFALRASGNSMNNAKAGDRKDKIEDGDYIIIDSTKRNPESGSYIVAVLEGLANIKRFSKNDQTGEIALLSESTESNPPIFLHPEDSDKFFVAGEVKFVLKKPAMNWN
;
A
#
# COMPACT_ATOMS: atom_id res chain seq x y z
N MET A 1 -16.95 11.46 -16.84
CA MET A 1 -15.63 11.95 -17.38
C MET A 1 -15.18 11.02 -18.49
N HIS A 2 -14.76 11.54 -19.64
CA HIS A 2 -14.29 10.74 -20.80
C HIS A 2 -13.07 9.88 -20.43
N GLU A 3 -12.95 8.67 -20.98
CA GLU A 3 -11.89 7.71 -20.65
C GLU A 3 -10.48 8.30 -20.81
N THR A 4 -10.25 9.04 -21.90
CA THR A 4 -8.99 9.74 -22.16
C THR A 4 -8.60 10.71 -21.05
N LYS A 5 -9.55 11.51 -20.54
CA LYS A 5 -9.30 12.43 -19.42
C LYS A 5 -8.89 11.68 -18.15
N ARG A 6 -9.51 10.51 -17.90
CA ARG A 6 -9.13 9.64 -16.77
C ARG A 6 -7.70 9.11 -16.90
N LYS A 7 -7.30 8.69 -18.12
CA LYS A 7 -5.92 8.23 -18.40
C LYS A 7 -4.90 9.36 -18.21
N ILE A 8 -5.19 10.58 -18.68
CA ILE A 8 -4.31 11.74 -18.47
C ILE A 8 -4.19 12.09 -16.99
N LEU A 9 -5.28 12.07 -16.22
CA LEU A 9 -5.26 12.29 -14.77
C LEU A 9 -4.49 11.19 -14.04
N ALA A 10 -4.63 9.94 -14.45
CA ALA A 10 -3.85 8.83 -13.89
C ALA A 10 -2.35 9.03 -14.15
N LEU A 11 -1.98 9.41 -15.38
CA LEU A 11 -0.58 9.71 -15.72
C LEU A 11 -0.02 10.88 -14.91
N SER A 12 -0.80 11.97 -14.72
CA SER A 12 -0.38 13.14 -13.94
C SER A 12 -0.13 12.87 -12.45
N ARG A 13 -0.63 11.75 -11.93
CA ARG A 13 -0.41 11.31 -10.55
C ARG A 13 0.93 10.59 -10.38
N SER A 14 1.44 9.99 -11.44
CA SER A 14 2.70 9.22 -11.42
C SER A 14 3.87 9.98 -12.05
N ARG A 15 3.61 10.98 -12.90
CA ARG A 15 4.63 11.77 -13.61
C ARG A 15 4.21 13.23 -13.69
N ASN A 16 5.18 14.14 -13.63
CA ASN A 16 4.92 15.54 -13.92
C ASN A 16 4.66 15.72 -15.42
N LEU A 17 3.43 16.03 -15.81
CA LEU A 17 3.07 16.27 -17.22
C LEU A 17 3.77 17.51 -17.80
N GLY A 18 4.24 18.43 -16.94
CA GLY A 18 4.98 19.61 -17.37
C GLY A 18 6.33 19.31 -17.99
N ASP A 19 6.93 18.15 -17.66
CA ASP A 19 8.21 17.67 -18.16
C ASP A 19 8.06 16.79 -19.41
N MET A 20 6.81 16.56 -19.86
CA MET A 20 6.48 15.70 -20.99
C MET A 20 6.02 16.51 -22.20
N SER A 21 6.45 16.10 -23.40
CA SER A 21 5.87 16.62 -24.62
C SER A 21 4.44 16.08 -24.84
N LEU A 22 3.64 16.79 -25.64
CA LEU A 22 2.29 16.32 -26.01
C LEU A 22 2.33 14.94 -26.69
N GLN A 23 3.37 14.66 -27.46
CA GLN A 23 3.57 13.35 -28.09
C GLN A 23 3.79 12.26 -27.03
N GLN A 24 4.69 12.49 -26.07
CA GLN A 24 4.95 11.54 -24.99
C GLN A 24 3.72 11.28 -24.11
N ILE A 25 2.92 12.32 -23.84
CA ILE A 25 1.65 12.16 -23.13
C ILE A 25 0.67 11.34 -23.99
N GLY A 26 0.59 11.65 -25.29
CA GLY A 26 -0.26 10.91 -26.23
C GLY A 26 0.08 9.43 -26.28
N ASP A 27 1.35 9.09 -26.44
CA ASP A 27 1.84 7.71 -26.48
C ASP A 27 1.49 6.95 -25.19
N ALA A 28 1.68 7.61 -24.02
CA ALA A 28 1.37 7.02 -22.72
C ALA A 28 -0.13 6.75 -22.48
N VAL A 29 -1.03 7.54 -23.09
CA VAL A 29 -2.49 7.41 -22.91
C VAL A 29 -3.22 6.82 -24.12
N GLY A 30 -2.48 6.49 -25.19
CA GLY A 30 -3.03 5.88 -26.40
C GLY A 30 -3.68 6.87 -27.37
N ILE A 31 -3.22 8.12 -27.41
CA ILE A 31 -3.70 9.16 -28.35
C ILE A 31 -2.60 9.47 -29.37
N LYS A 32 -2.85 9.18 -30.64
CA LYS A 32 -1.88 9.43 -31.72
C LYS A 32 -1.71 10.90 -32.10
N ASN A 33 -2.74 11.74 -31.87
CA ASN A 33 -2.75 13.13 -32.28
C ASN A 33 -2.43 14.08 -31.13
N PRO A 34 -1.30 14.84 -31.17
CA PRO A 34 -0.94 15.82 -30.13
C PRO A 34 -2.01 16.90 -29.89
N SER A 35 -2.75 17.30 -30.94
CA SER A 35 -3.85 18.27 -30.81
C SER A 35 -4.98 17.72 -29.93
N GLY A 36 -5.28 16.43 -30.02
CA GLY A 36 -6.24 15.76 -29.14
C GLY A 36 -5.78 15.75 -27.67
N VAL A 37 -4.48 15.55 -27.43
CA VAL A 37 -3.90 15.64 -26.08
C VAL A 37 -4.04 17.07 -25.55
N SER A 38 -3.66 18.07 -26.35
CA SER A 38 -3.76 19.48 -25.98
C SER A 38 -5.20 19.88 -25.65
N TYR A 39 -6.18 19.43 -26.45
CA TYR A 39 -7.60 19.65 -26.17
C TYR A 39 -8.02 19.04 -24.82
N HIS A 40 -7.68 17.79 -24.54
CA HIS A 40 -8.05 17.17 -23.28
C HIS A 40 -7.35 17.80 -22.07
N LEU A 41 -6.10 18.22 -22.21
CA LEU A 41 -5.38 18.97 -21.17
C LEU A 41 -6.08 20.31 -20.88
N SER A 42 -6.42 21.09 -21.92
CA SER A 42 -7.11 22.38 -21.74
C SER A 42 -8.46 22.20 -21.03
N GLN A 43 -9.19 21.15 -21.35
CA GLN A 43 -10.45 20.82 -20.66
C GLN A 43 -10.23 20.42 -19.18
N LEU A 44 -9.13 19.73 -18.86
CA LEU A 44 -8.80 19.36 -17.48
C LEU A 44 -8.34 20.56 -16.66
N TYR A 45 -7.63 21.51 -17.26
CA TYR A 45 -7.30 22.80 -16.66
C TYR A 45 -8.56 23.65 -16.43
N ALA A 46 -9.41 23.79 -17.44
CA ALA A 46 -10.63 24.57 -17.35
C ALA A 46 -11.62 24.02 -16.30
N SER A 47 -11.66 22.70 -16.14
CA SER A 47 -12.51 22.04 -15.14
C SER A 47 -11.87 21.94 -13.74
N GLY A 48 -10.68 22.51 -13.53
CA GLY A 48 -10.01 22.52 -12.23
C GLY A 48 -9.42 21.17 -11.78
N HIS A 49 -9.33 20.19 -12.68
CA HIS A 49 -8.72 18.88 -12.33
C HIS A 49 -7.19 18.88 -12.45
N LEU A 50 -6.63 19.85 -13.20
CA LEU A 50 -5.20 20.09 -13.30
C LEU A 50 -4.89 21.55 -13.01
N ARG A 51 -3.74 21.80 -12.38
CA ARG A 51 -3.20 23.16 -12.17
C ARG A 51 -1.75 23.19 -12.60
N LYS A 52 -1.36 24.21 -13.36
CA LYS A 52 0.03 24.48 -13.75
C LYS A 52 0.63 25.46 -12.75
N GLY A 53 1.71 25.08 -12.09
CA GLY A 53 2.49 25.96 -11.21
C GLY A 53 3.49 26.81 -11.99
N GLY A 54 4.06 27.83 -11.31
CA GLY A 54 5.02 28.76 -11.92
C GLY A 54 6.34 28.12 -12.38
N SER A 55 6.70 26.95 -11.86
CA SER A 55 7.88 26.15 -12.24
C SER A 55 7.62 25.16 -13.37
N GLY A 56 6.47 25.23 -14.04
CA GLY A 56 6.08 24.24 -15.06
C GLY A 56 5.51 22.94 -14.51
N VAL A 57 5.47 22.76 -13.19
CA VAL A 57 4.90 21.57 -12.55
C VAL A 57 3.40 21.53 -12.77
N VAL A 58 2.90 20.40 -13.30
CA VAL A 58 1.47 20.13 -13.46
C VAL A 58 0.98 19.23 -12.34
N THR A 59 0.04 19.74 -11.55
CA THR A 59 -0.51 19.05 -10.39
C THR A 59 -1.96 18.63 -10.66
N ALA A 60 -2.26 17.34 -10.42
CA ALA A 60 -3.66 16.87 -10.40
C ALA A 60 -4.34 17.34 -9.11
N LEU A 61 -5.59 17.79 -9.24
CA LEU A 61 -6.42 18.24 -8.12
C LEU A 61 -7.59 17.29 -7.91
N ASP A 62 -8.02 17.15 -6.66
CA ASP A 62 -9.27 16.46 -6.31
C ASP A 62 -10.48 17.36 -6.54
N ASP A 63 -11.70 16.83 -6.32
CA ASP A 63 -12.96 17.58 -6.50
C ASP A 63 -13.09 18.80 -5.57
N ARG A 64 -12.21 18.94 -4.58
CA ARG A 64 -12.13 20.09 -3.67
C ARG A 64 -11.07 21.11 -4.09
N GLY A 65 -10.33 20.83 -5.19
CA GLY A 65 -9.24 21.66 -5.66
C GLY A 65 -7.92 21.48 -4.91
N ASP A 66 -7.81 20.43 -4.08
CA ASP A 66 -6.57 20.10 -3.37
C ASP A 66 -5.65 19.25 -4.24
N ALA A 67 -4.34 19.46 -4.12
CA ALA A 67 -3.34 18.66 -4.81
C ALA A 67 -3.44 17.19 -4.43
N ILE A 68 -3.56 16.32 -5.44
CA ILE A 68 -3.49 14.86 -5.23
C ILE A 68 -2.01 14.50 -5.16
N SER A 69 -1.52 14.25 -3.96
CA SER A 69 -0.20 13.69 -3.72
C SER A 69 -0.34 12.20 -3.44
N LEU A 70 0.42 11.38 -4.15
CA LEU A 70 0.46 9.93 -3.98
C LEU A 70 1.84 9.50 -3.47
N ASN A 71 1.84 8.57 -2.54
CA ASN A 71 3.03 7.85 -2.11
C ASN A 71 3.08 6.50 -2.83
N SER A 72 4.25 6.18 -3.36
CA SER A 72 4.53 4.88 -3.97
C SER A 72 5.04 3.94 -2.88
N ILE A 73 4.27 2.90 -2.55
CA ILE A 73 4.59 1.92 -1.52
C ILE A 73 4.97 0.61 -2.21
N PRO A 74 6.19 0.06 -2.00
CA PRO A 74 6.60 -1.19 -2.61
C PRO A 74 5.75 -2.36 -2.09
N ILE A 75 5.34 -3.25 -2.99
CA ILE A 75 4.69 -4.52 -2.67
C ILE A 75 5.78 -5.57 -2.62
N LEU A 76 5.95 -6.20 -1.48
CA LEU A 76 6.91 -7.28 -1.25
C LEU A 76 6.18 -8.62 -1.24
N GLY A 77 6.65 -9.60 -2.01
CA GLY A 77 6.09 -10.95 -2.02
C GLY A 77 6.29 -11.65 -0.66
N ALA A 78 5.36 -12.54 -0.31
CA ALA A 78 5.39 -13.25 0.97
C ALA A 78 6.65 -14.14 1.17
N ALA A 79 7.24 -14.64 0.08
CA ALA A 79 8.43 -15.49 0.10
C ALA A 79 9.72 -14.77 0.52
N ASN A 80 9.70 -13.44 0.66
CA ASN A 80 10.89 -12.59 0.82
C ASN A 80 10.93 -11.84 2.15
N CYS A 81 10.23 -12.31 3.14
CA CYS A 81 10.17 -11.69 4.46
C CYS A 81 11.32 -12.08 5.40
N GLY A 82 12.51 -12.39 4.86
CA GLY A 82 13.73 -12.58 5.66
C GLY A 82 14.35 -11.26 6.12
N PRO A 83 15.18 -11.25 7.20
CA PRO A 83 15.75 -10.01 7.76
C PRO A 83 16.61 -9.21 6.79
N ALA A 84 17.26 -9.88 5.84
CA ALA A 84 18.18 -9.28 4.88
C ALA A 84 17.53 -8.91 3.53
N SER A 85 16.36 -9.48 3.22
CA SER A 85 15.72 -9.36 1.90
C SER A 85 14.48 -8.45 1.86
N LEU A 86 14.00 -7.97 3.01
CA LEU A 86 12.86 -7.06 3.11
C LEU A 86 13.02 -5.75 2.34
N TYR A 87 14.23 -5.41 1.91
CA TYR A 87 14.57 -4.16 1.23
C TYR A 87 15.44 -4.35 -0.02
N ALA A 88 15.60 -5.58 -0.51
CA ALA A 88 16.29 -5.79 -1.78
C ALA A 88 15.36 -5.36 -2.92
N GLU A 89 15.80 -4.40 -3.72
CA GLU A 89 15.05 -3.86 -4.88
C GLU A 89 14.64 -4.97 -5.86
N ASP A 90 15.38 -6.07 -5.90
CA ASP A 90 15.16 -7.23 -6.78
C ASP A 90 13.92 -8.06 -6.43
N VAL A 91 13.22 -7.74 -5.34
CA VAL A 91 12.13 -8.54 -4.79
C VAL A 91 10.78 -7.79 -4.75
N VAL A 92 10.76 -6.58 -5.27
CA VAL A 92 9.54 -5.76 -5.33
C VAL A 92 8.65 -6.25 -6.47
N GLU A 93 7.46 -6.79 -6.15
CA GLU A 93 6.47 -7.25 -7.13
C GLU A 93 5.78 -6.09 -7.86
N GLY A 94 5.77 -4.90 -7.27
CA GLY A 94 5.12 -3.71 -7.82
C GLY A 94 5.01 -2.59 -6.79
N PHE A 95 4.19 -1.59 -7.12
CA PHE A 95 3.99 -0.44 -6.24
C PHE A 95 2.50 -0.10 -6.10
N LEU A 96 2.07 0.14 -4.85
CA LEU A 96 0.77 0.73 -4.56
C LEU A 96 0.87 2.25 -4.57
N GLN A 97 -0.03 2.91 -5.31
CA GLN A 97 -0.18 4.36 -5.28
C GLN A 97 -1.25 4.74 -4.25
N VAL A 98 -0.82 5.29 -3.12
CA VAL A 98 -1.69 5.61 -1.99
C VAL A 98 -1.69 7.11 -1.73
N SER A 99 -2.88 7.68 -1.49
CA SER A 99 -2.99 9.10 -1.17
C SER A 99 -2.10 9.49 0.01
N ALA A 100 -1.31 10.56 -0.14
CA ALA A 100 -0.50 11.10 0.95
C ALA A 100 -1.34 11.62 2.12
N LYS A 101 -2.64 11.83 1.93
CA LYS A 101 -3.59 12.14 3.01
C LYS A 101 -3.83 10.92 3.92
N LEU A 102 -3.72 9.70 3.38
CA LEU A 102 -3.86 8.46 4.15
C LEU A 102 -2.54 8.05 4.78
N VAL A 103 -1.46 8.19 4.04
CA VAL A 103 -0.14 7.71 4.44
C VAL A 103 0.85 8.86 4.30
N HIS A 104 1.32 9.40 5.42
CA HIS A 104 2.27 10.51 5.42
C HIS A 104 3.63 10.07 4.85
N PRO A 105 4.27 10.90 4.00
CA PRO A 105 5.62 10.64 3.51
C PRO A 105 6.63 10.61 4.67
N GLY A 106 7.70 9.84 4.51
CA GLY A 106 8.80 9.76 5.48
C GLY A 106 8.80 8.54 6.40
N LYS A 107 7.75 7.68 6.35
CA LYS A 107 7.76 6.39 7.02
C LYS A 107 8.30 5.30 6.08
N LYS A 108 9.06 4.36 6.66
CA LYS A 108 9.50 3.15 5.93
C LYS A 108 8.33 2.18 5.85
N LEU A 109 7.53 2.32 4.79
CA LEU A 109 6.34 1.51 4.55
C LEU A 109 6.58 0.51 3.44
N PHE A 110 6.00 -0.66 3.58
CA PHE A 110 5.86 -1.64 2.52
C PHE A 110 4.46 -2.24 2.54
N ALA A 111 4.09 -2.93 1.48
CA ALA A 111 2.81 -3.61 1.38
C ALA A 111 3.03 -5.11 1.16
N LEU A 112 2.14 -5.91 1.73
CA LEU A 112 1.99 -7.33 1.44
C LEU A 112 0.60 -7.59 0.90
N ARG A 113 0.45 -8.63 0.10
CA ARG A 113 -0.86 -9.16 -0.29
C ARG A 113 -1.26 -10.24 0.71
N ALA A 114 -2.42 -10.07 1.34
CA ALA A 114 -2.96 -11.06 2.25
C ALA A 114 -3.33 -12.35 1.48
N SER A 115 -2.99 -13.49 2.07
CA SER A 115 -3.37 -14.80 1.56
C SER A 115 -4.07 -15.59 2.67
N GLY A 116 -5.26 -16.08 2.38
CA GLY A 116 -6.08 -16.85 3.31
C GLY A 116 -6.94 -15.99 4.26
N ASN A 117 -7.66 -16.65 5.16
CA ASN A 117 -8.73 -16.08 5.96
C ASN A 117 -8.41 -15.97 7.47
N SER A 118 -7.17 -16.22 7.88
CA SER A 118 -6.80 -16.27 9.31
C SER A 118 -7.03 -14.97 10.09
N MET A 119 -7.29 -13.86 9.37
CA MET A 119 -7.51 -12.52 9.93
C MET A 119 -8.79 -11.85 9.43
N ASN A 120 -9.76 -12.63 8.91
CA ASN A 120 -11.00 -12.11 8.33
C ASN A 120 -11.99 -11.54 9.36
N ASN A 121 -11.70 -11.65 10.65
CA ASN A 121 -12.43 -11.03 11.75
C ASN A 121 -11.58 -10.01 12.54
N ALA A 122 -10.39 -9.67 12.04
CA ALA A 122 -9.50 -8.68 12.63
C ALA A 122 -10.11 -7.28 12.65
N LYS A 123 -9.54 -6.42 13.50
CA LYS A 123 -9.77 -4.96 13.55
C LYS A 123 -8.43 -4.26 13.39
N ALA A 124 -7.81 -4.46 12.23
CA ALA A 124 -6.43 -4.09 11.98
C ALA A 124 -6.26 -2.67 11.46
N GLY A 125 -5.10 -2.09 11.76
CA GLY A 125 -4.70 -0.77 11.31
C GLY A 125 -5.53 0.38 11.89
N ASP A 126 -5.27 1.60 11.45
CA ASP A 126 -5.87 2.83 11.96
C ASP A 126 -7.40 2.87 11.78
N ARG A 127 -7.93 2.15 10.78
CA ARG A 127 -9.35 2.13 10.43
C ARG A 127 -10.09 0.95 11.03
N LYS A 128 -9.38 0.06 11.75
CA LYS A 128 -9.92 -1.18 12.34
C LYS A 128 -10.63 -2.06 11.30
N ASP A 129 -9.99 -2.23 10.15
CA ASP A 129 -10.52 -3.01 9.04
C ASP A 129 -10.26 -4.52 9.23
N LYS A 130 -11.15 -5.35 8.68
CA LYS A 130 -10.93 -6.78 8.50
C LYS A 130 -9.87 -7.00 7.42
N ILE A 131 -9.13 -8.11 7.54
CA ILE A 131 -8.16 -8.53 6.53
C ILE A 131 -8.70 -9.77 5.83
N GLU A 132 -9.02 -9.63 4.54
CA GLU A 132 -9.57 -10.69 3.71
C GLU A 132 -8.57 -11.11 2.64
N ASP A 133 -8.75 -12.30 2.11
CA ASP A 133 -7.89 -12.84 1.05
C ASP A 133 -7.79 -11.89 -0.15
N GLY A 134 -6.55 -11.58 -0.55
CA GLY A 134 -6.24 -10.67 -1.66
C GLY A 134 -6.20 -9.18 -1.30
N ASP A 135 -6.50 -8.79 -0.06
CA ASP A 135 -6.31 -7.40 0.39
C ASP A 135 -4.83 -7.01 0.39
N TYR A 136 -4.55 -5.71 0.22
CA TYR A 136 -3.21 -5.17 0.40
C TYR A 136 -3.06 -4.58 1.80
N ILE A 137 -2.06 -5.05 2.51
CA ILE A 137 -1.76 -4.64 3.88
C ILE A 137 -0.55 -3.73 3.87
N ILE A 138 -0.71 -2.49 4.33
CA ILE A 138 0.40 -1.53 4.48
C ILE A 138 0.96 -1.65 5.88
N ILE A 139 2.27 -1.88 5.95
CA ILE A 139 3.04 -2.15 7.15
C ILE A 139 4.02 -1.01 7.41
N ASP A 140 4.10 -0.56 8.67
CA ASP A 140 5.11 0.37 9.17
C ASP A 140 6.29 -0.44 9.72
N SER A 141 7.37 -0.53 8.95
CA SER A 141 8.57 -1.30 9.31
C SER A 141 9.45 -0.64 10.38
N THR A 142 9.12 0.58 10.80
CA THR A 142 9.80 1.23 11.93
C THR A 142 9.32 0.70 13.28
N LYS A 143 8.14 0.07 13.29
CA LYS A 143 7.50 -0.47 14.49
C LYS A 143 7.77 -1.97 14.64
N ARG A 144 8.91 -2.32 15.21
CA ARG A 144 9.36 -3.71 15.42
C ARG A 144 9.22 -4.22 16.85
N ASN A 145 8.85 -3.35 17.78
CA ASN A 145 8.58 -3.70 19.17
C ASN A 145 7.09 -3.47 19.46
N PRO A 146 6.22 -4.42 19.10
CA PRO A 146 4.78 -4.26 19.22
C PRO A 146 4.34 -4.36 20.68
N GLU A 147 3.26 -3.65 21.00
CA GLU A 147 2.51 -3.85 22.24
C GLU A 147 1.50 -4.98 22.07
N SER A 148 1.13 -5.64 23.21
CA SER A 148 0.06 -6.65 23.19
C SER A 148 -1.25 -6.06 22.64
N GLY A 149 -1.82 -6.76 21.66
CA GLY A 149 -3.00 -6.30 20.92
C GLY A 149 -2.70 -5.69 19.54
N SER A 150 -1.43 -5.36 19.24
CA SER A 150 -1.02 -4.89 17.92
C SER A 150 -1.18 -5.98 16.84
N TYR A 151 -1.56 -5.56 15.64
CA TYR A 151 -1.53 -6.42 14.45
C TYR A 151 -0.18 -6.27 13.76
N ILE A 152 0.53 -7.36 13.61
CA ILE A 152 1.91 -7.37 13.13
C ILE A 152 2.09 -8.29 11.93
N VAL A 153 3.16 -8.05 11.20
CA VAL A 153 3.76 -9.06 10.33
C VAL A 153 4.86 -9.76 11.13
N ALA A 154 4.59 -10.99 11.49
CA ALA A 154 5.52 -11.91 12.16
C ALA A 154 6.19 -12.77 11.09
N VAL A 155 7.51 -12.84 11.10
CA VAL A 155 8.26 -13.76 10.25
C VAL A 155 8.76 -14.91 11.10
N LEU A 156 8.31 -16.11 10.75
CA LEU A 156 8.64 -17.37 11.37
C LEU A 156 9.27 -18.27 10.33
N GLU A 157 10.49 -18.73 10.57
CA GLU A 157 11.21 -19.61 9.64
C GLU A 157 11.18 -19.12 8.17
N GLY A 158 11.27 -17.80 7.99
CA GLY A 158 11.23 -17.16 6.66
C GLY A 158 9.83 -16.94 6.08
N LEU A 159 8.76 -17.35 6.75
CA LEU A 159 7.38 -17.18 6.32
C LEU A 159 6.70 -15.99 7.02
N ALA A 160 6.18 -15.06 6.23
CA ALA A 160 5.44 -13.91 6.74
C ALA A 160 4.01 -14.30 7.13
N ASN A 161 3.63 -13.97 8.35
CA ASN A 161 2.31 -14.20 8.91
C ASN A 161 1.75 -12.91 9.50
N ILE A 162 0.51 -12.56 9.14
CA ILE A 162 -0.20 -11.47 9.80
C ILE A 162 -0.97 -12.05 10.97
N LYS A 163 -0.68 -11.55 12.18
CA LYS A 163 -1.28 -12.02 13.43
C LYS A 163 -1.50 -10.87 14.41
N ARG A 164 -2.35 -11.09 15.39
CA ARG A 164 -2.45 -10.23 16.55
C ARG A 164 -1.42 -10.68 17.57
N PHE A 165 -0.57 -9.75 17.98
CA PHE A 165 0.51 -9.99 18.93
C PHE A 165 0.00 -9.97 20.37
N SER A 166 0.45 -10.91 21.18
CA SER A 166 0.24 -10.92 22.62
C SER A 166 1.52 -11.40 23.30
N LYS A 167 1.92 -10.71 24.36
CA LYS A 167 3.09 -11.05 25.16
C LYS A 167 2.70 -11.15 26.62
N ASN A 168 3.13 -12.21 27.28
CA ASN A 168 3.05 -12.35 28.72
C ASN A 168 4.29 -11.70 29.34
N ASP A 169 4.11 -10.59 30.06
CA ASP A 169 5.23 -9.84 30.64
C ASP A 169 5.94 -10.58 31.79
N GLN A 170 5.28 -11.58 32.42
CA GLN A 170 5.86 -12.34 33.51
C GLN A 170 6.73 -13.50 33.00
N THR A 171 6.28 -14.21 31.96
CA THR A 171 6.98 -15.38 31.40
C THR A 171 7.84 -15.06 30.19
N GLY A 172 7.60 -13.92 29.53
CA GLY A 172 8.22 -13.56 28.26
C GLY A 172 7.65 -14.31 27.06
N GLU A 173 6.68 -15.20 27.26
CA GLU A 173 6.03 -15.97 26.22
C GLU A 173 5.23 -15.06 25.27
N ILE A 174 5.36 -15.34 23.98
CA ILE A 174 4.63 -14.62 22.92
C ILE A 174 3.58 -15.56 22.33
N ALA A 175 2.36 -15.04 22.15
CA ALA A 175 1.31 -15.71 21.40
C ALA A 175 0.95 -14.89 20.16
N LEU A 176 0.96 -15.52 19.00
CA LEU A 176 0.48 -14.97 17.73
C LEU A 176 -0.92 -15.50 17.47
N LEU A 177 -1.91 -14.62 17.58
CA LEU A 177 -3.31 -14.98 17.56
C LEU A 177 -3.89 -14.71 16.16
N SER A 178 -4.67 -15.66 15.68
CA SER A 178 -5.55 -15.47 14.53
C SER A 178 -6.88 -14.87 14.98
N GLU A 179 -7.44 -13.97 14.19
CA GLU A 179 -8.80 -13.47 14.38
C GLU A 179 -9.62 -13.79 13.14
N SER A 180 -10.23 -14.95 13.16
CA SER A 180 -10.91 -15.56 12.02
C SER A 180 -12.29 -16.07 12.40
N THR A 181 -13.15 -16.21 11.38
CA THR A 181 -14.39 -16.97 11.49
C THR A 181 -14.16 -18.48 11.52
N GLU A 182 -12.95 -18.92 11.18
CA GLU A 182 -12.49 -20.31 11.20
C GLU A 182 -11.61 -20.56 12.43
N SER A 183 -11.56 -21.80 12.88
CA SER A 183 -10.68 -22.20 13.99
C SER A 183 -9.22 -22.23 13.52
N ASN A 184 -8.43 -21.30 14.02
CA ASN A 184 -6.99 -21.25 13.79
C ASN A 184 -6.27 -21.23 15.13
N PRO A 185 -5.49 -22.26 15.49
CA PRO A 185 -4.81 -22.32 16.77
C PRO A 185 -3.78 -21.19 16.90
N PRO A 186 -3.56 -20.68 18.12
CA PRO A 186 -2.47 -19.73 18.39
C PRO A 186 -1.10 -20.38 18.11
N ILE A 187 -0.14 -19.54 17.71
CA ILE A 187 1.27 -19.94 17.65
C ILE A 187 1.93 -19.39 18.90
N PHE A 188 2.45 -20.26 19.75
CA PHE A 188 3.20 -19.89 20.93
C PHE A 188 4.70 -19.91 20.64
N LEU A 189 5.39 -18.89 21.12
CA LEU A 189 6.83 -18.73 21.00
C LEU A 189 7.41 -18.53 22.39
N HIS A 190 8.32 -19.39 22.74
CA HIS A 190 9.05 -19.31 24.01
C HIS A 190 10.28 -18.42 23.85
N PRO A 191 10.86 -17.86 24.93
CA PRO A 191 12.05 -17.02 24.87
C PRO A 191 13.24 -17.67 24.13
N GLU A 192 13.34 -18.98 24.15
CA GLU A 192 14.35 -19.77 23.43
C GLU A 192 14.17 -19.85 21.92
N ASP A 193 12.98 -19.48 21.40
CA ASP A 193 12.69 -19.43 19.95
C ASP A 193 12.98 -18.05 19.33
N SER A 194 13.64 -17.16 20.07
CA SER A 194 13.85 -15.76 19.67
C SER A 194 14.66 -15.60 18.38
N ASP A 195 15.48 -16.57 18.00
CA ASP A 195 16.26 -16.61 16.77
C ASP A 195 15.44 -17.01 15.51
N LYS A 196 14.30 -17.66 15.72
CA LYS A 196 13.39 -18.12 14.64
C LYS A 196 12.29 -17.13 14.30
N PHE A 197 12.16 -16.07 15.10
CA PHE A 197 11.07 -15.12 15.01
C PHE A 197 11.56 -13.67 14.98
N PHE A 198 10.97 -12.86 14.11
CA PHE A 198 11.10 -11.41 14.21
C PHE A 198 9.84 -10.70 13.71
N VAL A 199 9.65 -9.46 14.19
CA VAL A 199 8.58 -8.58 13.75
C VAL A 199 9.07 -7.71 12.61
N ALA A 200 8.48 -7.87 11.41
CA ALA A 200 8.79 -7.06 10.24
C ALA A 200 8.19 -5.64 10.34
N GLY A 201 7.10 -5.50 11.08
CA GLY A 201 6.44 -4.23 11.35
C GLY A 201 4.99 -4.40 11.80
N GLU A 202 4.34 -3.27 12.10
CA GLU A 202 2.90 -3.22 12.45
C GLU A 202 2.03 -2.88 11.25
N VAL A 203 0.82 -3.46 11.22
CA VAL A 203 -0.22 -3.14 10.23
C VAL A 203 -0.72 -1.72 10.45
N LYS A 204 -0.56 -0.88 9.42
CA LYS A 204 -1.00 0.52 9.44
C LYS A 204 -2.34 0.72 8.74
N PHE A 205 -2.50 0.13 7.55
CA PHE A 205 -3.73 0.20 6.77
C PHE A 205 -4.02 -1.11 6.04
N VAL A 206 -5.31 -1.36 5.85
CA VAL A 206 -5.81 -2.41 4.96
C VAL A 206 -6.45 -1.73 3.75
N LEU A 207 -5.97 -2.04 2.57
CA LEU A 207 -6.57 -1.60 1.32
C LEU A 207 -7.27 -2.80 0.69
N LYS A 208 -8.59 -2.71 0.59
CA LYS A 208 -9.40 -3.76 0.02
C LYS A 208 -9.04 -4.00 -1.45
N LYS A 209 -8.97 -5.27 -1.84
CA LYS A 209 -8.82 -5.62 -3.25
C LYS A 209 -9.94 -4.95 -4.06
N PRO A 210 -9.65 -4.42 -5.26
CA PRO A 210 -10.69 -3.90 -6.14
C PRO A 210 -11.73 -4.99 -6.40
N ALA A 211 -13.02 -4.66 -6.25
CA ALA A 211 -14.07 -5.55 -6.72
C ALA A 211 -13.92 -5.70 -8.25
N MET A 212 -13.58 -6.89 -8.71
CA MET A 212 -13.57 -7.19 -10.15
C MET A 212 -15.01 -7.35 -10.58
N ASN A 213 -15.62 -6.27 -11.07
CA ASN A 213 -16.90 -6.35 -11.79
C ASN A 213 -16.58 -6.81 -13.22
N TRP A 214 -16.71 -8.10 -13.45
CA TRP A 214 -16.79 -8.64 -14.80
C TRP A 214 -18.22 -8.32 -15.32
N ASN A 215 -18.35 -7.30 -16.16
CA ASN A 215 -19.52 -7.12 -17.03
C ASN A 215 -19.19 -7.68 -18.40
#